data_030a018e7cd74f4632b651cea529d4e8
#
_entry.id   030a018e7cd74f4632b651cea529d4e8
#
_cell.length_a   1.000
_cell.length_b   1.000
_cell.length_c   1.000
_cell.angle_alpha   90.00
_cell.angle_beta   90.00
_cell.angle_gamma   90.00
#
_symmetry.space_group_name_H-M   'P 1'
#
loop_
_entity.id
_entity.type
_entity.pdbx_description
1 polymer ?
#
loop_
_entity_poly.entity_id
_entity_poly.type
_entity_poly.pdbx_seq_one_letter_code
_entity_poly.pdbx_strand_id
1 'polypeptide(L)'
;MPGMETPFWKTKTLEEMSPTEWESLCDGCGKCCLSKLEDEDTGEIYWTSVGCRLFDAESCRCADYANRLARVPDCVGLTPQNVRAISWLPSTCAYRLVAEGRDLYWWHRLVSGNAEXCAYRLVAEGRDLYWWHRLVSGNAETVHEAGISMRGRVKASETDLAEPEDYFDYMLDDEP
;
A
#
# COMPACT_ATOMS: atom_id res chain seq x y z
N MET A 1 7.78 33.65 -3.05
CA MET A 1 7.64 32.21 -3.14
C MET A 1 6.24 31.84 -2.64
N PRO A 2 5.39 31.14 -3.41
CA PRO A 2 4.11 30.72 -2.87
C PRO A 2 4.42 29.77 -1.70
N GLY A 3 3.82 30.02 -0.56
CA GLY A 3 4.01 29.19 0.63
C GLY A 3 3.60 27.77 0.32
N MET A 4 4.48 26.82 0.60
CA MET A 4 4.12 25.40 0.49
C MET A 4 3.01 25.12 1.51
N GLU A 5 1.80 24.91 1.02
CA GLU A 5 0.71 24.51 1.90
C GLU A 5 1.06 23.18 2.55
N THR A 6 0.94 23.14 3.87
CA THR A 6 1.20 21.90 4.61
C THR A 6 0.21 20.84 4.13
N PRO A 7 0.68 19.64 3.78
CA PRO A 7 -0.21 18.59 3.24
C PRO A 7 -1.35 18.24 4.20
N PHE A 8 -2.50 17.87 3.64
CA PHE A 8 -3.70 17.57 4.41
C PHE A 8 -3.48 16.46 5.46
N TRP A 9 -2.65 15.46 5.15
CA TRP A 9 -2.39 14.34 6.07
C TRP A 9 -1.57 14.76 7.30
N LYS A 10 -1.02 15.98 7.30
CA LYS A 10 -0.30 16.55 8.46
C LYS A 10 -1.13 17.58 9.22
N THR A 11 -2.21 18.06 8.62
CA THR A 11 -3.00 19.16 9.18
C THR A 11 -4.40 18.75 9.63
N LYS A 12 -4.89 17.60 9.12
CA LYS A 12 -6.24 17.10 9.43
C LYS A 12 -6.16 15.84 10.27
N THR A 13 -7.13 15.63 11.13
CA THR A 13 -7.36 14.32 11.75
C THR A 13 -7.94 13.39 10.68
N LEU A 14 -7.94 12.09 10.94
CA LEU A 14 -8.49 11.11 9.98
C LEU A 14 -9.95 11.42 9.66
N GLU A 15 -10.70 11.83 10.69
CA GLU A 15 -12.13 12.10 10.61
C GLU A 15 -12.45 13.39 9.86
N GLU A 16 -11.49 14.30 9.75
CA GLU A 16 -11.64 15.57 9.03
C GLU A 16 -11.32 15.45 7.54
N MET A 17 -10.74 14.32 7.13
CA MET A 17 -10.42 14.10 5.72
C MET A 17 -11.69 13.88 4.91
N SER A 18 -11.77 14.54 3.76
CA SER A 18 -12.85 14.27 2.82
C SER A 18 -12.69 12.85 2.24
N PRO A 19 -13.76 12.26 1.71
CA PRO A 19 -13.65 10.94 1.07
C PRO A 19 -12.55 10.88 0.00
N THR A 20 -12.39 11.95 -0.78
CA THR A 20 -11.37 12.04 -1.81
C THR A 20 -9.95 12.03 -1.22
N GLU A 21 -9.74 12.80 -0.14
CA GLU A 21 -8.45 12.81 0.56
C GLU A 21 -8.16 11.44 1.16
N TRP A 22 -9.14 10.83 1.82
CA TRP A 22 -9.00 9.50 2.40
C TRP A 22 -8.59 8.47 1.33
N GLU A 23 -9.37 8.37 0.26
CA GLU A 23 -9.06 7.43 -0.83
C GLU A 23 -7.69 7.70 -1.48
N SER A 24 -7.23 8.95 -1.47
CA SER A 24 -5.93 9.30 -2.06
C SER A 24 -4.74 8.76 -1.26
N LEU A 25 -4.95 8.37 0.01
CA LEU A 25 -3.89 7.77 0.81
C LEU A 25 -3.44 6.40 0.26
N CYS A 26 -4.31 5.69 -0.44
CA CYS A 26 -3.92 4.39 -1.00
C CYS A 26 -2.96 4.57 -2.18
N ASP A 27 -1.75 4.05 -2.06
CA ASP A 27 -0.73 4.10 -3.13
C ASP A 27 -0.91 2.99 -4.18
N GLY A 28 -1.76 2.00 -3.89
CA GLY A 28 -1.99 0.89 -4.82
C GLY A 28 -0.88 -0.16 -4.79
N CYS A 29 -0.15 -0.29 -3.69
CA CYS A 29 0.95 -1.29 -3.60
C CYS A 29 0.47 -2.74 -3.68
N GLY A 30 -0.81 -2.99 -3.37
CA GLY A 30 -1.40 -4.33 -3.46
C GLY A 30 -1.17 -5.23 -2.25
N LYS A 31 -0.35 -4.84 -1.29
CA LYS A 31 0.01 -5.70 -0.14
C LYS A 31 -1.21 -6.12 0.68
N CYS A 32 -2.15 -5.20 0.93
CA CYS A 32 -3.36 -5.52 1.71
C CYS A 32 -4.27 -6.53 1.00
N CYS A 33 -4.10 -6.71 -0.32
CA CYS A 33 -4.88 -7.65 -1.13
C CYS A 33 -4.27 -9.05 -1.14
N LEU A 34 -3.16 -9.28 -0.44
CA LEU A 34 -2.61 -10.62 -0.27
C LEU A 34 -3.35 -11.33 0.86
N SER A 35 -3.59 -12.61 0.69
CA SER A 35 -4.18 -13.46 1.74
C SER A 35 -3.18 -13.60 2.88
N LYS A 36 -3.72 -13.74 4.08
CA LYS A 36 -2.93 -13.87 5.31
C LYS A 36 -3.48 -15.03 6.11
N LEU A 37 -2.59 -15.73 6.79
CA LEU A 37 -2.96 -16.78 7.73
C LEU A 37 -2.77 -16.22 9.13
N GLU A 38 -3.72 -16.50 10.01
CA GLU A 38 -3.62 -16.12 11.41
C GLU A 38 -3.49 -17.38 12.24
N ASP A 39 -2.47 -17.44 13.06
CA ASP A 39 -2.27 -18.54 14.01
C ASP A 39 -3.33 -18.42 15.10
N GLU A 40 -4.13 -19.47 15.29
CA GLU A 40 -5.26 -19.47 16.23
C GLU A 40 -4.85 -19.35 17.69
N ASP A 41 -3.65 -19.82 18.03
CA ASP A 41 -3.16 -19.81 19.41
C ASP A 41 -2.48 -18.49 19.79
N THR A 42 -1.74 -17.91 18.86
CA THR A 42 -0.92 -16.72 19.12
C THR A 42 -1.50 -15.43 18.54
N GLY A 43 -2.35 -15.53 17.53
CA GLY A 43 -2.84 -14.38 16.77
C GLY A 43 -1.78 -13.80 15.85
N GLU A 44 -0.69 -14.52 15.62
CA GLU A 44 0.37 -14.06 14.71
C GLU A 44 -0.09 -14.13 13.25
N ILE A 45 0.24 -13.10 12.49
CA ILE A 45 -0.18 -13.00 11.09
C ILE A 45 0.99 -13.38 10.17
N TYR A 46 0.75 -14.35 9.32
CA TYR A 46 1.70 -14.79 8.30
C TYR A 46 1.25 -14.34 6.92
N TRP A 47 2.13 -13.66 6.22
CA TRP A 47 1.85 -13.17 4.88
C TRP A 47 2.04 -14.28 3.86
N THR A 48 1.25 -14.23 2.79
CA THR A 48 1.40 -15.16 1.66
C THR A 48 1.58 -14.37 0.36
N SER A 49 2.03 -15.07 -0.69
CA SER A 49 2.09 -14.51 -2.04
C SER A 49 0.82 -14.82 -2.85
N VAL A 50 -0.26 -15.18 -2.16
CA VAL A 50 -1.56 -15.48 -2.78
C VAL A 50 -2.39 -14.18 -2.85
N GLY A 51 -2.82 -13.83 -4.04
CA GLY A 51 -3.66 -12.64 -4.26
C GLY A 51 -5.14 -12.92 -4.09
N CYS A 52 -5.86 -11.96 -3.51
CA CYS A 52 -7.32 -11.97 -3.47
C CYS A 52 -7.90 -12.23 -4.88
N ARG A 53 -9.04 -12.90 -4.97
CA ARG A 53 -9.70 -13.23 -6.25
C ARG A 53 -10.01 -12.02 -7.14
N LEU A 54 -10.08 -10.83 -6.57
CA LEU A 54 -10.31 -9.61 -7.33
C LEU A 54 -9.02 -8.83 -7.60
N PHE A 55 -7.88 -9.32 -7.12
CA PHE A 55 -6.62 -8.60 -7.28
C PHE A 55 -5.98 -8.88 -8.65
N ASP A 56 -5.83 -7.83 -9.44
CA ASP A 56 -5.10 -7.91 -10.70
C ASP A 56 -3.61 -7.66 -10.41
N ALA A 57 -2.82 -8.71 -10.47
CA ALA A 57 -1.39 -8.68 -10.14
C ALA A 57 -0.56 -7.87 -11.15
N GLU A 58 -1.08 -7.65 -12.36
CA GLU A 58 -0.38 -6.87 -13.38
C GLU A 58 -0.49 -5.37 -13.12
N SER A 59 -1.70 -4.91 -12.82
CA SER A 59 -1.94 -3.48 -12.52
C SER A 59 -1.80 -3.13 -11.04
N CYS A 60 -1.71 -4.12 -10.15
CA CYS A 60 -1.74 -3.96 -8.70
C CYS A 60 -3.02 -3.28 -8.21
N ARG A 61 -4.14 -3.59 -8.85
CA ARG A 61 -5.44 -2.98 -8.51
C ARG A 61 -6.53 -4.02 -8.33
N CYS A 62 -7.58 -3.60 -7.63
CA CYS A 62 -8.78 -4.42 -7.50
C CYS A 62 -9.60 -4.33 -8.80
N ALA A 63 -9.92 -5.47 -9.40
CA ALA A 63 -10.69 -5.54 -10.65
C ALA A 63 -12.13 -5.05 -10.51
N ASP A 64 -12.67 -5.06 -9.28
CA ASP A 64 -14.05 -4.59 -9.04
C ASP A 64 -14.12 -3.87 -7.69
N TYR A 65 -13.39 -2.75 -7.60
CA TYR A 65 -13.24 -1.99 -6.35
C TYR A 65 -14.59 -1.55 -5.76
N ALA A 66 -15.51 -1.11 -6.62
CA ALA A 66 -16.80 -0.59 -6.18
C ALA A 66 -17.66 -1.64 -5.47
N ASN A 67 -17.58 -2.90 -5.91
CA ASN A 67 -18.40 -3.99 -5.38
C ASN A 67 -17.61 -4.98 -4.51
N ARG A 68 -16.35 -4.64 -4.17
CA ARG A 68 -15.43 -5.58 -3.50
C ARG A 68 -16.01 -6.19 -2.21
N LEU A 69 -16.67 -5.37 -1.41
CA LEU A 69 -17.23 -5.82 -0.13
C LEU A 69 -18.39 -6.81 -0.30
N ALA A 70 -19.12 -6.70 -1.41
CA ALA A 70 -20.21 -7.63 -1.72
C ALA A 70 -19.68 -8.93 -2.32
N ARG A 71 -18.55 -8.85 -3.04
CA ARG A 71 -17.97 -10.01 -3.74
C ARG A 71 -16.98 -10.79 -2.89
N VAL A 72 -16.32 -10.11 -1.96
CA VAL A 72 -15.32 -10.70 -1.06
C VAL A 72 -15.69 -10.23 0.35
N PRO A 73 -16.44 -11.04 1.11
CA PRO A 73 -16.89 -10.63 2.45
C PRO A 73 -15.75 -10.27 3.41
N ASP A 74 -14.59 -10.89 3.23
CA ASP A 74 -13.41 -10.66 4.07
C ASP A 74 -12.59 -9.45 3.62
N CYS A 75 -13.00 -8.78 2.54
CA CYS A 75 -12.31 -7.60 2.06
C CYS A 75 -12.37 -6.47 3.10
N VAL A 76 -11.21 -5.93 3.46
CA VAL A 76 -11.18 -4.86 4.44
C VAL A 76 -11.61 -3.53 3.82
N GLY A 77 -12.67 -2.95 4.35
CA GLY A 77 -13.09 -1.60 4.01
C GLY A 77 -12.47 -0.64 5.02
N LEU A 78 -11.36 0.00 4.64
CA LEU A 78 -10.66 0.93 5.53
C LEU A 78 -11.45 2.23 5.70
N THR A 79 -11.64 2.61 6.95
CA THR A 79 -12.31 3.87 7.32
C THR A 79 -11.49 4.57 8.40
N PRO A 80 -11.68 5.88 8.60
CA PRO A 80 -11.04 6.58 9.72
C PRO A 80 -11.32 5.94 11.09
N GLN A 81 -12.48 5.29 11.22
CA GLN A 81 -12.91 4.72 12.50
C GLN A 81 -12.28 3.36 12.78
N ASN A 82 -11.99 2.56 11.74
CA ASN A 82 -11.51 1.18 11.96
C ASN A 82 -10.00 0.99 11.72
N VAL A 83 -9.34 1.91 11.04
CA VAL A 83 -7.94 1.72 10.62
C VAL A 83 -7.00 1.43 11.79
N ARG A 84 -7.25 2.06 12.95
CA ARG A 84 -6.40 1.87 14.14
C ARG A 84 -6.55 0.50 14.78
N ALA A 85 -7.64 -0.21 14.48
CA ALA A 85 -7.91 -1.54 15.03
C ALA A 85 -7.34 -2.68 14.16
N ILE A 86 -6.84 -2.35 12.97
CA ILE A 86 -6.37 -3.35 12.00
C ILE A 86 -4.85 -3.48 12.13
N SER A 87 -4.42 -4.40 12.99
CA SER A 87 -3.00 -4.57 13.37
C SER A 87 -2.11 -5.04 12.22
N TRP A 88 -2.68 -5.82 11.29
CA TRP A 88 -1.93 -6.44 10.19
C TRP A 88 -1.72 -5.53 8.97
N LEU A 89 -2.18 -4.28 9.00
CA LEU A 89 -1.89 -3.41 7.85
C LEU A 89 -0.37 -3.30 7.64
N PRO A 90 0.09 -3.36 6.39
CA PRO A 90 1.53 -3.28 6.11
C PRO A 90 2.19 -2.08 6.79
N SER A 91 3.40 -2.27 7.26
CA SER A 91 4.17 -1.21 7.94
C SER A 91 4.38 0.03 7.06
N THR A 92 4.30 -0.16 5.74
CA THR A 92 4.45 0.91 4.74
C THR A 92 3.11 1.52 4.32
N CYS A 93 2.00 0.98 4.80
CA CYS A 93 0.66 1.45 4.40
C CYS A 93 0.41 2.89 4.84
N ALA A 94 0.05 3.76 3.90
CA ALA A 94 -0.18 5.17 4.18
C ALA A 94 -1.30 5.40 5.20
N TYR A 95 -2.37 4.60 5.13
CA TYR A 95 -3.46 4.68 6.11
C TYR A 95 -2.94 4.42 7.53
N ARG A 96 -2.11 3.38 7.68
CA ARG A 96 -1.49 3.03 8.96
C ARG A 96 -0.54 4.13 9.43
N LEU A 97 0.34 4.59 8.54
CA LEU A 97 1.31 5.65 8.86
C LEU A 97 0.61 6.89 9.40
N VAL A 98 -0.41 7.37 8.68
CA VAL A 98 -1.15 8.58 9.08
C VAL A 98 -1.92 8.34 10.40
N ALA A 99 -2.51 7.15 10.56
CA ALA A 99 -3.23 6.79 11.80
C ALA A 99 -2.29 6.76 13.02
N GLU A 100 -1.02 6.42 12.80
CA GLU A 100 0.03 6.40 13.83
C GLU A 100 0.73 7.77 14.01
N GLY A 101 0.30 8.79 13.28
CA GLY A 101 0.92 10.12 13.32
C GLY A 101 2.29 10.18 12.63
N ARG A 102 2.56 9.24 11.76
CA ARG A 102 3.81 9.15 11.00
C ARG A 102 3.65 9.79 9.63
N ASP A 103 4.75 10.26 9.07
CA ASP A 103 4.72 10.85 7.73
C ASP A 103 4.73 9.77 6.67
N LEU A 104 4.19 10.10 5.50
CA LEU A 104 4.24 9.22 4.34
C LEU A 104 5.68 9.09 3.83
N TYR A 105 6.01 7.93 3.32
CA TYR A 105 7.33 7.69 2.74
C TYR A 105 7.55 8.56 1.52
N TRP A 106 8.80 8.91 1.27
CA TRP A 106 9.20 9.79 0.16
C TRP A 106 8.73 9.28 -1.22
N TRP A 107 8.57 7.97 -1.38
CA TRP A 107 8.11 7.35 -2.63
C TRP A 107 6.58 7.35 -2.80
N HIS A 108 5.84 7.69 -1.77
CA HIS A 108 4.37 7.71 -1.83
C HIS A 108 3.91 8.78 -2.83
N ARG A 109 2.90 8.46 -3.64
CA ARG A 109 2.45 9.34 -4.73
C ARG A 109 2.01 10.75 -4.28
N LEU A 110 1.48 10.89 -3.07
CA LEU A 110 1.13 12.21 -2.53
C LEU A 110 2.37 13.04 -2.18
N VAL A 111 3.48 12.36 -1.89
CA VAL A 111 4.77 13.02 -1.62
C VAL A 111 5.54 13.18 -2.93
N SER A 112 5.68 12.12 -3.70
CA SER A 112 6.39 12.12 -4.99
C SER A 112 5.59 12.79 -6.13
N GLY A 113 4.27 12.93 -5.98
CA GLY A 113 3.42 13.68 -6.90
C GLY A 113 3.72 15.19 -6.84
N ASN A 114 4.29 15.65 -5.73
CA ASN A 114 5.07 16.86 -5.66
C ASN A 114 6.51 16.49 -6.03
N ALA A 115 6.71 16.15 -7.29
CA ALA A 115 8.01 15.66 -7.80
C ALA A 115 9.18 16.57 -7.42
N GLU A 116 8.88 17.84 -7.33
CA GLU A 116 9.84 18.86 -6.86
C GLU A 116 10.26 18.70 -5.41
N UNK A 117 9.48 18.38 -4.72
CA UNK A 117 9.72 18.28 -3.36
C UNK A 117 10.60 17.20 -2.91
N CYS A 118 10.29 16.24 -3.50
CA CYS A 118 11.07 15.05 -3.16
C CYS A 118 12.50 15.16 -3.70
N ALA A 119 12.62 15.53 -4.95
CA ALA A 119 13.93 15.73 -5.59
C ALA A 119 14.71 16.86 -4.88
N TYR A 120 14.07 17.97 -4.61
CA TYR A 120 14.71 19.09 -3.90
C TYR A 120 15.20 18.69 -2.52
N ARG A 121 14.43 17.87 -1.80
CA ARG A 121 14.82 17.42 -0.46
C ARG A 121 16.07 16.55 -0.51
N LEU A 122 16.09 15.57 -1.40
CA LEU A 122 17.26 14.70 -1.56
C LEU A 122 18.51 15.50 -1.97
N VAL A 123 18.35 16.38 -2.95
CA VAL A 123 19.44 17.24 -3.40
C VAL A 123 19.89 18.20 -2.29
N ALA A 124 18.93 18.78 -1.54
CA ALA A 124 19.25 19.68 -0.41
C ALA A 124 19.99 18.94 0.73
N GLU A 125 19.74 17.64 0.87
CA GLU A 125 20.45 16.78 1.84
C GLU A 125 21.78 16.25 1.30
N GLY A 126 22.18 16.65 0.09
CA GLY A 126 23.40 16.20 -0.56
C GLY A 126 23.32 14.75 -1.02
N ARG A 127 22.13 14.24 -1.25
CA ARG A 127 21.87 12.88 -1.67
C ARG A 127 21.51 12.81 -3.14
N ASP A 128 21.96 11.77 -3.80
CA ASP A 128 21.59 11.55 -5.21
C ASP A 128 20.15 11.08 -5.32
N LEU A 129 19.52 11.43 -6.44
CA LEU A 129 18.18 10.91 -6.77
C LEU A 129 18.32 9.41 -7.09
N TYR A 130 17.35 8.65 -6.62
CA TYR A 130 17.31 7.22 -6.92
C TYR A 130 17.15 6.99 -8.43
N TRP A 131 17.81 5.98 -8.97
CA TRP A 131 17.80 5.68 -10.42
C TRP A 131 16.39 5.47 -10.97
N TRP A 132 15.47 4.97 -10.15
CA TRP A 132 14.08 4.74 -10.56
C TRP A 132 13.19 5.98 -10.38
N HIS A 133 13.71 7.06 -9.82
CA HIS A 133 12.94 8.30 -9.65
C HIS A 133 12.62 8.88 -11.04
N ARG A 134 11.36 9.31 -11.25
CA ARG A 134 10.92 9.75 -12.58
C ARG A 134 11.72 10.92 -13.19
N LEU A 135 12.33 11.76 -12.34
CA LEU A 135 13.21 12.83 -12.82
C LEU A 135 14.54 12.28 -13.34
N VAL A 136 14.93 11.10 -12.88
CA VAL A 136 16.14 10.41 -13.34
C VAL A 136 15.78 9.47 -14.50
N SER A 137 14.77 8.62 -14.28
CA SER A 137 14.36 7.60 -15.26
C SER A 137 13.45 8.14 -16.37
N GLY A 138 12.65 9.18 -16.07
CA GLY A 138 11.65 9.69 -17.00
C GLY A 138 10.45 8.74 -17.18
N ASN A 139 10.35 7.70 -16.37
CA ASN A 139 9.38 6.63 -16.56
C ASN A 139 8.65 6.32 -15.24
N ALA A 140 7.33 6.40 -15.26
CA ALA A 140 6.48 6.13 -14.10
C ALA A 140 6.49 4.64 -13.70
N GLU A 141 6.89 3.75 -14.60
CA GLU A 141 6.93 2.32 -14.34
C GLU A 141 8.16 1.88 -13.52
N THR A 142 9.14 2.73 -13.34
CA THR A 142 10.38 2.35 -12.64
C THR A 142 10.16 1.91 -11.20
N VAL A 143 9.09 2.35 -10.55
CA VAL A 143 8.72 1.88 -9.20
C VAL A 143 8.41 0.37 -9.22
N HIS A 144 7.84 -0.12 -10.31
CA HIS A 144 7.58 -1.56 -10.49
C HIS A 144 8.87 -2.30 -10.83
N GLU A 145 9.69 -1.71 -11.70
CA GLU A 145 11.00 -2.27 -12.08
C GLU A 145 11.94 -2.36 -10.88
N ALA A 146 11.80 -1.44 -9.93
CA ALA A 146 12.59 -1.44 -8.70
C ALA A 146 12.15 -2.52 -7.69
N GLY A 147 11.07 -3.25 -7.98
CA GLY A 147 10.59 -4.31 -7.10
C GLY A 147 9.87 -3.83 -5.85
N ILE A 148 9.41 -2.57 -5.83
CA ILE A 148 8.73 -1.99 -4.67
C ILE A 148 7.26 -2.43 -4.61
N SER A 149 6.64 -2.61 -5.78
CA SER A 149 5.23 -3.02 -5.86
C SER A 149 5.08 -4.54 -5.89
N MET A 150 3.85 -5.01 -5.74
CA MET A 150 3.52 -6.44 -5.81
C MET A 150 3.41 -6.97 -7.25
N ARG A 151 3.65 -6.12 -8.26
CA ARG A 151 3.60 -6.56 -9.66
C ARG A 151 4.63 -7.69 -9.89
N GLY A 152 4.15 -8.83 -10.37
CA GLY A 152 4.97 -10.00 -10.63
C GLY A 152 5.42 -10.78 -9.39
N ARG A 153 4.94 -10.39 -8.20
CA ARG A 153 5.32 -11.05 -6.93
C ARG A 153 4.20 -11.95 -6.39
N VAL A 154 3.01 -11.84 -6.96
CA VAL A 154 1.88 -12.71 -6.59
C VAL A 154 2.06 -14.05 -7.32
N LYS A 155 2.02 -15.15 -6.59
CA LYS A 155 2.29 -16.51 -7.13
C LYS A 155 1.04 -17.32 -7.38
N ALA A 156 -0.07 -16.98 -6.73
CA ALA A 156 -1.33 -17.70 -6.89
C ALA A 156 -2.49 -16.77 -6.59
N SER A 157 -3.69 -17.17 -7.02
CA SER A 157 -4.92 -16.49 -6.63
C SER A 157 -5.66 -17.37 -5.62
N GLU A 158 -6.36 -16.78 -4.70
CA GLU A 158 -7.21 -17.53 -3.77
C GLU A 158 -8.27 -18.38 -4.48
N THR A 159 -8.54 -18.08 -5.76
CA THR A 159 -9.46 -18.90 -6.57
C THR A 159 -8.85 -20.24 -6.98
N ASP A 160 -7.54 -20.37 -6.88
CA ASP A 160 -6.80 -21.56 -7.28
C ASP A 160 -6.56 -22.52 -6.11
N LEU A 161 -6.90 -22.08 -4.90
CA LEU A 161 -6.63 -22.80 -3.65
C LEU A 161 -7.97 -23.16 -3.00
N ALA A 162 -8.08 -24.38 -2.47
CA ALA A 162 -9.32 -24.88 -1.90
C ALA A 162 -9.31 -25.00 -0.37
N GLU A 163 -8.16 -25.36 0.18
CA GLU A 163 -8.03 -25.64 1.61
C GLU A 163 -7.00 -24.70 2.24
N PRO A 164 -7.11 -24.42 3.54
CA PRO A 164 -6.14 -23.55 4.22
C PRO A 164 -4.69 -24.03 4.09
N GLU A 165 -4.48 -25.35 4.04
CA GLU A 165 -3.14 -25.93 3.92
C GLU A 165 -2.46 -25.60 2.59
N ASP A 166 -3.25 -25.33 1.54
CA ASP A 166 -2.70 -24.95 0.23
C ASP A 166 -1.90 -23.65 0.31
N TYR A 167 -2.22 -22.78 1.29
CA TYR A 167 -1.57 -21.48 1.43
C TYR A 167 -0.16 -21.60 2.01
N PHE A 168 0.17 -22.71 2.71
CA PHE A 168 1.48 -22.86 3.35
C PHE A 168 2.64 -22.82 2.35
N ASP A 169 2.42 -23.31 1.13
CA ASP A 169 3.45 -23.28 0.07
C ASP A 169 3.73 -21.86 -0.43
N TYR A 170 2.89 -20.91 -0.07
CA TYR A 170 2.97 -19.52 -0.53
C TYR A 170 3.31 -18.54 0.60
N MET A 171 3.63 -19.05 1.79
CA MET A 171 3.99 -18.19 2.92
C MET A 171 5.27 -17.41 2.61
N LEU A 172 5.32 -16.20 3.11
CA LEU A 172 6.49 -15.31 2.98
C LEU A 172 7.21 -15.25 4.32
N ASP A 173 8.53 -15.20 4.28
CA ASP A 173 9.35 -15.12 5.50
C ASP A 173 9.13 -13.79 6.25
N ASP A 174 8.81 -12.73 5.51
CA ASP A 174 8.64 -11.39 6.06
C ASP A 174 7.47 -10.67 5.38
N GLU A 175 7.07 -9.53 5.93
CA GLU A 175 6.10 -8.63 5.31
C GLU A 175 6.62 -8.23 3.91
N PRO A 176 5.81 -8.37 2.85
CA PRO A 176 6.25 -8.10 1.47
C PRO A 176 6.60 -6.65 1.18
#